data_cfc3535ca87c266efd71344319fe7e64
#
_entry.id   cfc3535ca87c266efd71344319fe7e64
#
_cell.length_a   1.000
_cell.length_b   1.000
_cell.length_c   1.000
_cell.angle_alpha   90.00
_cell.angle_beta   90.00
_cell.angle_gamma   90.00
#
_symmetry.space_group_name_H-M   'P 1'
#
loop_
_entity.id
_entity.type
_entity.pdbx_description
1 polymer ?
#
loop_
_entity_poly.entity_id
_entity_poly.type
_entity_poly.pdbx_seq_one_letter_code
_entity_poly.pdbx_strand_id
1 'polypeptide(L)'
;MNKKTNVVERLRELILSGELQPGQKLKNGIELANDFGVAHLTMRRALRELELSGDITIIHGRGIFVSERHTEKRKFLIVRPGMADSAVPAHYLLPYFLQRCNELGVEVDEADLIFLRHSPVAGTVRQLKDNQYTGILLACSGSNGTEPELPIFRRLNIPVLIPRGADSDSKITGFGVLKSDERQAWQDGLKYLKECGMNKVGLILSGSNNNKRIRGFTIDEHLALLKQNGMLSDKSMIELVNIKNASGLREKVEQCLKNLMAQAEPPEAIYCFSDFVALYVYLAAQRMGLKIPEDLSVMGFCGYPGGKMLSPPLATVDCDYAAAGKTAAEMLCNPEKWYFNEDGIKDFIIPHKIKKRASVAVKKEM
;
A
#
# COMPACT_ATOMS: atom_id res chain seq x y z
N MET A 1 15.44 -20.05 14.87
CA MET A 1 14.81 -20.32 13.55
C MET A 1 13.43 -20.93 13.79
N ASN A 2 12.39 -20.48 13.10
CA ASN A 2 11.02 -20.99 13.29
C ASN A 2 10.89 -22.34 12.58
N LYS A 3 10.22 -23.34 13.21
CA LYS A 3 10.00 -24.68 12.62
C LYS A 3 9.37 -24.67 11.22
N LYS A 4 8.51 -23.67 10.92
CA LYS A 4 7.94 -23.45 9.57
C LYS A 4 9.04 -23.08 8.56
N THR A 5 9.91 -22.16 8.89
CA THR A 5 10.99 -21.67 8.01
C THR A 5 11.94 -22.81 7.65
N ASN A 6 12.27 -23.66 8.61
CA ASN A 6 13.12 -24.83 8.38
C ASN A 6 12.49 -25.84 7.37
N VAL A 7 11.17 -26.09 7.45
CA VAL A 7 10.46 -26.98 6.50
C VAL A 7 10.46 -26.40 5.09
N VAL A 8 10.17 -25.10 4.94
CA VAL A 8 10.16 -24.41 3.63
C VAL A 8 11.54 -24.46 2.98
N GLU A 9 12.58 -24.09 3.73
CA GLU A 9 13.97 -24.11 3.25
C GLU A 9 14.39 -25.52 2.83
N ARG A 10 14.12 -26.53 3.64
CA ARG A 10 14.50 -27.90 3.34
C ARG A 10 13.78 -28.49 2.12
N LEU A 11 12.48 -28.27 1.98
CA LEU A 11 11.75 -28.69 0.77
C LEU A 11 12.26 -27.97 -0.47
N ARG A 12 12.59 -26.68 -0.36
CA ARG A 12 13.16 -25.88 -1.44
C ARG A 12 14.56 -26.38 -1.85
N GLU A 13 15.40 -26.74 -0.88
CA GLU A 13 16.70 -27.38 -1.15
C GLU A 13 16.54 -28.69 -1.92
N LEU A 14 15.60 -29.56 -1.54
CA LEU A 14 15.35 -30.85 -2.21
C LEU A 14 14.86 -30.65 -3.65
N ILE A 15 14.11 -29.58 -3.90
CA ILE A 15 13.64 -29.22 -5.25
C ILE A 15 14.81 -28.64 -6.07
N LEU A 16 15.59 -27.74 -5.50
CA LEU A 16 16.74 -27.11 -6.18
C LEU A 16 17.89 -28.09 -6.46
N SER A 17 18.12 -29.06 -5.56
CA SER A 17 19.10 -30.12 -5.78
C SER A 17 18.67 -31.17 -6.83
N GLY A 18 17.38 -31.13 -7.21
CA GLY A 18 16.80 -32.12 -8.14
C GLY A 18 16.46 -33.47 -7.48
N GLU A 19 16.54 -33.59 -6.17
CA GLU A 19 16.05 -34.78 -5.44
C GLU A 19 14.52 -34.90 -5.58
N LEU A 20 13.81 -33.76 -5.64
CA LEU A 20 12.40 -33.69 -6.00
C LEU A 20 12.28 -33.09 -7.41
N GLN A 21 11.85 -33.90 -8.37
CA GLN A 21 11.80 -33.52 -9.79
C GLN A 21 10.59 -32.65 -10.12
N PRO A 22 10.69 -31.71 -11.09
CA PRO A 22 9.53 -30.97 -11.62
C PRO A 22 8.40 -31.93 -12.04
N GLY A 23 7.16 -31.60 -11.69
CA GLY A 23 5.99 -32.47 -11.93
C GLY A 23 5.84 -33.64 -10.96
N GLN A 24 6.85 -33.93 -10.14
CA GLN A 24 6.79 -35.03 -9.17
C GLN A 24 5.68 -34.83 -8.14
N LYS A 25 4.86 -35.87 -7.92
CA LYS A 25 3.87 -35.84 -6.85
C LYS A 25 4.54 -36.03 -5.49
N LEU A 26 4.28 -35.11 -4.58
CA LEU A 26 4.71 -35.18 -3.19
C LEU A 26 3.74 -36.04 -2.35
N LYS A 27 4.23 -36.50 -1.20
CA LYS A 27 3.38 -37.09 -0.16
C LYS A 27 2.31 -36.09 0.27
N ASN A 28 1.21 -36.55 0.84
CA ASN A 28 0.19 -35.65 1.38
C ASN A 28 0.69 -34.86 2.60
N GLY A 29 -0.02 -33.79 2.98
CA GLY A 29 0.40 -32.88 4.05
C GLY A 29 0.54 -33.54 5.44
N ILE A 30 -0.16 -34.66 5.69
CA ILE A 30 -0.05 -35.40 6.95
C ILE A 30 1.24 -36.24 6.94
N GLU A 31 1.49 -36.94 5.85
CA GLU A 31 2.71 -37.76 5.66
C GLU A 31 3.97 -36.86 5.71
N LEU A 32 3.93 -35.71 5.00
CA LEU A 32 5.03 -34.73 5.06
C LEU A 32 5.23 -34.18 6.48
N ALA A 33 4.17 -33.91 7.22
CA ALA A 33 4.27 -33.45 8.60
C ALA A 33 4.99 -34.47 9.50
N ASN A 34 4.69 -35.76 9.30
CA ASN A 34 5.34 -36.86 10.01
C ASN A 34 6.82 -36.99 9.61
N ASP A 35 7.13 -36.94 8.30
CA ASP A 35 8.51 -37.03 7.80
C ASP A 35 9.42 -35.90 8.33
N PHE A 36 8.86 -34.69 8.44
CA PHE A 36 9.58 -33.52 8.93
C PHE A 36 9.49 -33.31 10.47
N GLY A 37 8.76 -34.18 11.17
CA GLY A 37 8.61 -34.08 12.65
C GLY A 37 7.95 -32.78 13.11
N VAL A 38 6.99 -32.24 12.35
CA VAL A 38 6.28 -31.00 12.65
C VAL A 38 4.77 -31.22 12.78
N ALA A 39 4.10 -30.30 13.50
CA ALA A 39 2.63 -30.34 13.58
C ALA A 39 2.00 -30.13 12.20
N HIS A 40 0.87 -30.81 11.92
CA HIS A 40 0.12 -30.70 10.65
C HIS A 40 -0.17 -29.24 10.27
N LEU A 41 -0.54 -28.37 11.23
CA LEU A 41 -0.78 -26.97 10.98
C LEU A 41 0.49 -26.23 10.51
N THR A 42 1.66 -26.60 11.05
CA THR A 42 2.95 -26.04 10.63
C THR A 42 3.29 -26.45 9.20
N MET A 43 3.10 -27.73 8.86
CA MET A 43 3.27 -28.26 7.50
C MET A 43 2.30 -27.58 6.52
N ARG A 44 1.03 -27.44 6.88
CA ARG A 44 0.03 -26.76 6.04
C ARG A 44 0.44 -25.30 5.73
N ARG A 45 1.00 -24.58 6.72
CA ARG A 45 1.52 -23.23 6.52
C ARG A 45 2.76 -23.21 5.63
N ALA A 46 3.65 -24.21 5.76
CA ALA A 46 4.82 -24.34 4.90
C ALA A 46 4.44 -24.68 3.44
N LEU A 47 3.50 -25.61 3.23
CA LEU A 47 2.99 -25.95 1.91
C LEU A 47 2.30 -24.77 1.23
N ARG A 48 1.52 -23.97 1.99
CA ARG A 48 0.94 -22.74 1.44
C ARG A 48 2.00 -21.73 1.03
N GLU A 49 3.09 -21.65 1.79
CA GLU A 49 4.25 -20.80 1.47
C GLU A 49 4.91 -21.22 0.16
N LEU A 50 5.18 -22.52 0.02
CA LEU A 50 5.77 -23.11 -1.19
C LEU A 50 4.82 -23.01 -2.41
N GLU A 51 3.51 -23.07 -2.21
CA GLU A 51 2.52 -22.83 -3.25
C GLU A 51 2.53 -21.34 -3.69
N LEU A 52 2.59 -20.42 -2.73
CA LEU A 52 2.67 -18.98 -3.00
C LEU A 52 3.98 -18.60 -3.72
N SER A 53 5.08 -19.25 -3.37
CA SER A 53 6.35 -19.07 -4.09
C SER A 53 6.37 -19.81 -5.44
N GLY A 54 5.34 -20.66 -5.73
CA GLY A 54 5.25 -21.50 -6.93
C GLY A 54 6.25 -22.63 -6.96
N ASP A 55 6.81 -23.00 -5.82
CA ASP A 55 7.68 -24.16 -5.66
C ASP A 55 6.91 -25.45 -5.83
N ILE A 56 5.64 -25.43 -5.44
CA ILE A 56 4.71 -26.54 -5.60
C ILE A 56 3.37 -26.04 -6.13
N THR A 57 2.58 -26.97 -6.67
CA THR A 57 1.20 -26.76 -7.08
C THR A 57 0.29 -27.71 -6.32
N ILE A 58 -0.74 -27.20 -5.65
CA ILE A 58 -1.76 -28.00 -4.96
C ILE A 58 -2.98 -28.12 -5.87
N ILE A 59 -3.26 -29.33 -6.36
CA ILE A 59 -4.40 -29.59 -7.23
C ILE A 59 -5.47 -30.29 -6.38
N HIS A 60 -6.63 -29.63 -6.23
CA HIS A 60 -7.73 -30.17 -5.43
C HIS A 60 -8.14 -31.57 -5.90
N GLY A 61 -8.21 -32.53 -4.98
CA GLY A 61 -8.53 -33.94 -5.28
C GLY A 61 -7.41 -34.76 -5.94
N ARG A 62 -6.30 -34.14 -6.40
CA ARG A 62 -5.20 -34.84 -7.07
C ARG A 62 -3.91 -34.89 -6.24
N GLY A 63 -3.66 -33.89 -5.38
CA GLY A 63 -2.52 -33.87 -4.48
C GLY A 63 -1.60 -32.68 -4.65
N ILE A 64 -0.39 -32.81 -4.11
CA ILE A 64 0.66 -31.80 -4.11
C ILE A 64 1.72 -32.23 -5.12
N PHE A 65 2.15 -31.34 -5.98
CA PHE A 65 3.14 -31.59 -7.03
C PHE A 65 4.24 -30.56 -6.98
N VAL A 66 5.48 -30.95 -7.29
CA VAL A 66 6.56 -30.00 -7.57
C VAL A 66 6.21 -29.24 -8.84
N SER A 67 6.32 -27.92 -8.83
CA SER A 67 5.98 -27.11 -10.01
C SER A 67 6.94 -27.36 -11.16
N GLU A 68 6.44 -27.50 -12.37
CA GLU A 68 7.25 -27.70 -13.59
C GLU A 68 8.10 -26.46 -13.93
N ARG A 69 7.73 -25.29 -13.39
CA ARG A 69 8.39 -24.01 -13.60
C ARG A 69 9.59 -23.74 -12.68
N HIS A 70 10.04 -24.72 -11.89
CA HIS A 70 11.05 -24.52 -10.83
C HIS A 70 12.48 -24.25 -11.29
N THR A 71 12.79 -24.29 -12.57
CA THR A 71 14.16 -24.09 -13.08
C THR A 71 14.50 -22.64 -13.39
N GLU A 72 13.53 -21.72 -13.35
CA GLU A 72 13.80 -20.31 -13.61
C GLU A 72 13.95 -19.52 -12.29
N LYS A 73 15.16 -19.02 -12.05
CA LYS A 73 15.42 -18.03 -11.00
C LYS A 73 14.48 -16.85 -11.19
N ARG A 74 13.63 -16.59 -10.20
CA ARG A 74 12.76 -15.40 -10.22
C ARG A 74 13.59 -14.18 -9.91
N LYS A 75 13.45 -13.17 -10.75
CA LYS A 75 14.10 -11.89 -10.59
C LYS A 75 13.14 -10.76 -10.87
N PHE A 76 12.94 -9.87 -9.91
CA PHE A 76 12.05 -8.74 -10.05
C PHE A 76 12.83 -7.44 -10.20
N LEU A 77 12.23 -6.49 -10.91
CA LEU A 77 12.69 -5.12 -10.99
C LEU A 77 11.73 -4.19 -10.23
N ILE A 78 12.25 -3.48 -9.24
CA ILE A 78 11.54 -2.34 -8.65
C ILE A 78 11.89 -1.09 -9.43
N VAL A 79 10.87 -0.41 -9.97
CA VAL A 79 11.02 0.90 -10.58
C VAL A 79 10.46 1.95 -9.64
N ARG A 80 11.35 2.81 -9.12
CA ARG A 80 10.99 3.86 -8.14
C ARG A 80 11.01 5.24 -8.76
N PRO A 81 10.08 6.14 -8.38
CA PRO A 81 10.31 7.56 -8.56
C PRO A 81 11.54 7.97 -7.76
N GLY A 82 12.34 8.92 -8.26
CA GLY A 82 13.58 9.35 -7.62
C GLY A 82 13.42 9.67 -6.13
N MET A 83 14.51 9.54 -5.39
CA MET A 83 14.56 9.62 -3.91
C MET A 83 14.08 10.95 -3.29
N ALA A 84 13.79 11.97 -4.10
CA ALA A 84 13.49 13.32 -3.61
C ALA A 84 12.12 13.49 -2.94
N ASP A 85 11.21 12.51 -3.04
CA ASP A 85 9.86 12.63 -2.49
C ASP A 85 9.57 11.59 -1.40
N SER A 86 9.89 11.97 -0.16
CA SER A 86 9.60 11.17 1.04
C SER A 86 8.09 10.98 1.30
N ALA A 87 7.25 11.73 0.62
CA ALA A 87 5.79 11.65 0.74
C ALA A 87 5.15 10.58 -0.18
N VAL A 88 5.95 9.84 -0.97
CA VAL A 88 5.43 8.79 -1.85
C VAL A 88 5.05 7.55 -1.05
N PRO A 89 3.75 7.20 -0.99
CA PRO A 89 3.26 6.06 -0.21
C PRO A 89 3.92 4.73 -0.55
N ALA A 90 4.35 4.55 -1.81
CA ALA A 90 5.02 3.35 -2.27
C ALA A 90 6.30 3.03 -1.46
N HIS A 91 7.03 4.04 -0.98
CA HIS A 91 8.24 3.84 -0.17
C HIS A 91 7.97 3.08 1.14
N TYR A 92 6.79 3.20 1.71
CA TYR A 92 6.43 2.53 2.97
C TYR A 92 6.09 1.05 2.81
N LEU A 93 5.76 0.59 1.60
CA LEU A 93 5.51 -0.83 1.34
C LEU A 93 6.77 -1.59 0.90
N LEU A 94 7.76 -0.89 0.30
CA LEU A 94 8.95 -1.53 -0.25
C LEU A 94 9.74 -2.40 0.75
N PRO A 95 9.96 -1.99 2.01
CA PRO A 95 10.64 -2.87 2.98
C PRO A 95 9.94 -4.22 3.17
N TYR A 96 8.61 -4.24 3.17
CA TYR A 96 7.83 -5.47 3.32
C TYR A 96 7.80 -6.30 2.03
N PHE A 97 7.84 -5.64 0.87
CA PHE A 97 8.00 -6.29 -0.43
C PHE A 97 9.35 -6.99 -0.52
N LEU A 98 10.44 -6.29 -0.21
CA LEU A 98 11.81 -6.83 -0.23
C LEU A 98 11.98 -7.97 0.77
N GLN A 99 11.46 -7.80 2.01
CA GLN A 99 11.46 -8.88 3.00
C GLN A 99 10.74 -10.11 2.44
N ARG A 100 9.56 -9.92 1.81
CA ARG A 100 8.79 -11.03 1.28
C ARG A 100 9.47 -11.69 0.09
N CYS A 101 10.08 -10.91 -0.82
CA CYS A 101 10.90 -11.46 -1.92
C CYS A 101 12.05 -12.32 -1.39
N ASN A 102 12.76 -11.86 -0.36
CA ASN A 102 13.83 -12.64 0.28
C ASN A 102 13.29 -13.95 0.90
N GLU A 103 12.15 -13.92 1.59
CA GLU A 103 11.48 -15.11 2.12
C GLU A 103 11.10 -16.11 1.01
N LEU A 104 10.77 -15.62 -0.19
CA LEU A 104 10.37 -16.40 -1.36
C LEU A 104 11.56 -16.81 -2.28
N GLY A 105 12.79 -16.41 -1.92
CA GLY A 105 13.99 -16.71 -2.71
C GLY A 105 14.06 -15.97 -4.06
N VAL A 106 13.47 -14.78 -4.14
CA VAL A 106 13.42 -13.95 -5.35
C VAL A 106 14.55 -12.91 -5.32
N GLU A 107 15.33 -12.82 -6.38
CA GLU A 107 16.31 -11.74 -6.59
C GLU A 107 15.58 -10.44 -6.96
N VAL A 108 16.06 -9.30 -6.46
CA VAL A 108 15.43 -8.00 -6.71
C VAL A 108 16.49 -6.97 -7.07
N ASP A 109 16.30 -6.34 -8.24
CA ASP A 109 17.06 -5.16 -8.67
C ASP A 109 16.18 -3.90 -8.58
N GLU A 110 16.81 -2.74 -8.60
CA GLU A 110 16.12 -1.44 -8.55
C GLU A 110 16.55 -0.55 -9.72
N ALA A 111 15.60 0.22 -10.26
CA ALA A 111 15.82 1.24 -11.27
C ALA A 111 15.12 2.54 -10.90
N ASP A 112 15.70 3.66 -11.33
CA ASP A 112 15.09 4.97 -11.19
C ASP A 112 14.18 5.26 -12.38
N LEU A 113 12.93 5.66 -12.09
CA LEU A 113 11.93 6.00 -13.09
C LEU A 113 12.37 7.20 -13.94
N ILE A 114 13.04 8.19 -13.34
CA ILE A 114 13.51 9.38 -14.04
C ILE A 114 14.54 8.98 -15.09
N PHE A 115 15.45 8.06 -14.75
CA PHE A 115 16.42 7.54 -15.72
C PHE A 115 15.71 6.83 -16.88
N LEU A 116 14.71 5.99 -16.60
CA LEU A 116 13.97 5.26 -17.64
C LEU A 116 13.20 6.20 -18.57
N ARG A 117 12.65 7.30 -18.06
CA ARG A 117 11.94 8.35 -18.84
C ARG A 117 12.81 9.00 -19.91
N HIS A 118 14.09 9.15 -19.63
CA HIS A 118 15.05 9.81 -20.52
C HIS A 118 15.86 8.82 -21.36
N SER A 119 15.62 7.52 -21.20
CA SER A 119 16.38 6.45 -21.88
C SER A 119 15.72 6.07 -23.21
N PRO A 120 16.53 5.73 -24.25
CA PRO A 120 16.01 5.25 -25.51
C PRO A 120 15.24 3.93 -25.35
N VAL A 121 13.97 3.91 -25.75
CA VAL A 121 13.05 2.77 -25.51
C VAL A 121 13.62 1.44 -25.99
N ALA A 122 14.12 1.37 -27.24
CA ALA A 122 14.59 0.12 -27.84
C ALA A 122 15.83 -0.46 -27.11
N GLY A 123 16.79 0.40 -26.75
CA GLY A 123 18.00 0.00 -26.02
C GLY A 123 17.66 -0.48 -24.61
N THR A 124 16.81 0.26 -23.91
CA THR A 124 16.38 -0.08 -22.55
C THR A 124 15.60 -1.40 -22.52
N VAL A 125 14.69 -1.62 -23.47
CA VAL A 125 13.95 -2.90 -23.56
C VAL A 125 14.92 -4.07 -23.77
N ARG A 126 15.94 -3.92 -24.64
CA ARG A 126 16.96 -4.95 -24.84
C ARG A 126 17.71 -5.24 -23.54
N GLN A 127 18.23 -4.21 -22.88
CA GLN A 127 18.98 -4.34 -21.63
C GLN A 127 18.12 -5.02 -20.53
N LEU A 128 16.85 -4.62 -20.39
CA LEU A 128 15.96 -5.22 -19.39
C LEU A 128 15.61 -6.69 -19.71
N LYS A 129 15.50 -7.05 -20.99
CA LYS A 129 15.32 -8.46 -21.41
C LYS A 129 16.56 -9.31 -21.12
N ASP A 130 17.75 -8.78 -21.36
CA ASP A 130 19.01 -9.47 -21.08
C ASP A 130 19.19 -9.78 -19.58
N ASN A 131 18.58 -8.98 -18.70
CA ASN A 131 18.56 -9.22 -17.24
C ASN A 131 17.55 -10.28 -16.79
N GLN A 132 16.70 -10.80 -17.68
CA GLN A 132 15.75 -11.91 -17.42
C GLN A 132 14.78 -11.66 -16.27
N TYR A 133 14.28 -10.43 -16.13
CA TYR A 133 13.26 -10.15 -15.11
C TYR A 133 11.96 -10.92 -15.39
N THR A 134 11.39 -11.50 -14.34
CA THR A 134 10.13 -12.26 -14.36
C THR A 134 8.93 -11.43 -13.89
N GLY A 135 9.17 -10.22 -13.38
CA GLY A 135 8.12 -9.30 -12.94
C GLY A 135 8.67 -7.92 -12.59
N ILE A 136 7.81 -6.91 -12.66
CA ILE A 136 8.14 -5.52 -12.35
C ILE A 136 7.17 -4.97 -11.30
N LEU A 137 7.73 -4.38 -10.24
CA LEU A 137 6.99 -3.53 -9.32
C LEU A 137 7.20 -2.07 -9.74
N LEU A 138 6.18 -1.46 -10.34
CA LEU A 138 6.22 -0.07 -10.78
C LEU A 138 5.67 0.83 -9.67
N ALA A 139 6.55 1.38 -8.83
CA ALA A 139 6.21 2.13 -7.62
C ALA A 139 5.75 3.57 -7.89
N CYS A 140 4.92 3.77 -8.91
CA CYS A 140 4.28 5.05 -9.25
C CYS A 140 2.80 4.83 -9.56
N SER A 141 1.99 5.89 -9.47
CA SER A 141 0.55 5.83 -9.70
C SER A 141 0.05 7.11 -10.35
N GLY A 142 -1.19 7.10 -10.84
CA GLY A 142 -1.86 8.24 -11.44
C GLY A 142 -1.38 8.50 -12.86
N SER A 143 -1.15 7.44 -13.63
CA SER A 143 -0.80 7.51 -15.05
C SER A 143 -1.90 8.21 -15.87
N ASN A 144 -1.48 9.02 -16.84
CA ASN A 144 -2.37 9.61 -17.85
C ASN A 144 -2.24 8.92 -19.21
N GLY A 145 -1.34 7.92 -19.35
CA GLY A 145 -1.13 7.14 -20.55
C GLY A 145 -0.12 7.73 -21.55
N THR A 146 0.43 8.90 -21.26
CA THR A 146 1.40 9.60 -22.14
C THR A 146 2.83 9.54 -21.62
N GLU A 147 3.06 8.85 -20.50
CA GLU A 147 4.38 8.72 -19.89
C GLU A 147 5.36 7.99 -20.84
N PRO A 148 6.55 8.59 -21.07
CA PRO A 148 7.51 8.08 -22.05
C PRO A 148 8.08 6.69 -21.71
N GLU A 149 8.01 6.29 -20.43
CA GLU A 149 8.44 4.97 -19.96
C GLU A 149 7.43 3.83 -20.22
N LEU A 150 6.15 4.11 -20.40
CA LEU A 150 5.13 3.07 -20.60
C LEU A 150 5.42 2.13 -21.77
N PRO A 151 5.91 2.60 -22.96
CA PRO A 151 6.29 1.71 -24.04
C PRO A 151 7.41 0.73 -23.70
N ILE A 152 8.30 1.06 -22.73
CA ILE A 152 9.35 0.15 -22.25
C ILE A 152 8.68 -1.06 -21.61
N PHE A 153 7.84 -0.83 -20.61
CA PHE A 153 7.20 -1.90 -19.83
C PHE A 153 6.27 -2.76 -20.69
N ARG A 154 5.48 -2.15 -21.59
CA ARG A 154 4.59 -2.89 -22.50
C ARG A 154 5.31 -3.83 -23.44
N ARG A 155 6.56 -3.49 -23.88
CA ARG A 155 7.36 -4.32 -24.79
C ARG A 155 8.13 -5.44 -24.11
N LEU A 156 8.19 -5.45 -22.77
CA LEU A 156 8.86 -6.52 -22.03
C LEU A 156 8.04 -7.80 -21.99
N ASN A 157 6.71 -7.68 -22.10
CA ASN A 157 5.77 -8.82 -22.05
C ASN A 157 5.94 -9.68 -20.78
N ILE A 158 6.18 -9.03 -19.65
CA ILE A 158 6.24 -9.62 -18.31
C ILE A 158 5.26 -8.92 -17.38
N PRO A 159 4.84 -9.55 -16.28
CA PRO A 159 3.92 -8.96 -15.32
C PRO A 159 4.43 -7.63 -14.77
N VAL A 160 3.61 -6.58 -14.85
CA VAL A 160 3.87 -5.28 -14.24
C VAL A 160 2.77 -5.00 -13.22
N LEU A 161 3.16 -4.74 -11.98
CA LEU A 161 2.25 -4.45 -10.88
C LEU A 161 2.50 -3.04 -10.34
N ILE A 162 1.45 -2.22 -10.27
CA ILE A 162 1.46 -0.91 -9.64
C ILE A 162 0.96 -1.09 -8.19
N PRO A 163 1.83 -0.98 -7.18
CA PRO A 163 1.43 -1.08 -5.78
C PRO A 163 0.85 0.26 -5.34
N ARG A 164 -0.40 0.34 -4.96
CA ARG A 164 -1.11 1.59 -4.64
C ARG A 164 -1.40 2.47 -5.86
N GLY A 165 -1.93 1.85 -6.88
CA GLY A 165 -2.42 2.57 -8.06
C GLY A 165 -3.74 3.29 -7.82
N ALA A 166 -4.06 4.24 -8.71
CA ALA A 166 -5.37 4.87 -8.82
C ALA A 166 -6.37 3.96 -9.55
N ASP A 167 -7.66 4.23 -9.41
CA ASP A 167 -8.73 3.44 -10.06
C ASP A 167 -8.64 3.41 -11.59
N SER A 168 -8.02 4.41 -12.20
CA SER A 168 -7.81 4.51 -13.65
C SER A 168 -6.56 3.81 -14.14
N ASP A 169 -5.60 3.51 -13.26
CA ASP A 169 -4.26 3.06 -13.69
C ASP A 169 -4.30 1.76 -14.50
N SER A 170 -5.06 0.75 -14.06
CA SER A 170 -5.17 -0.52 -14.80
C SER A 170 -5.74 -0.33 -16.21
N LYS A 171 -6.78 0.50 -16.35
CA LYS A 171 -7.43 0.79 -17.65
C LYS A 171 -6.52 1.55 -18.59
N ILE A 172 -5.72 2.49 -18.06
CA ILE A 172 -4.83 3.35 -18.85
C ILE A 172 -3.55 2.60 -19.24
N THR A 173 -2.95 1.89 -18.29
CA THR A 173 -1.63 1.26 -18.51
C THR A 173 -1.73 -0.15 -19.07
N GLY A 174 -2.79 -0.89 -18.75
CA GLY A 174 -2.89 -2.33 -18.98
C GLY A 174 -2.08 -3.15 -17.97
N PHE A 175 -1.66 -2.57 -16.82
CA PHE A 175 -0.90 -3.23 -15.77
C PHE A 175 -1.80 -3.62 -14.60
N GLY A 176 -1.33 -4.60 -13.81
CA GLY A 176 -2.02 -4.96 -12.57
C GLY A 176 -1.93 -3.84 -11.54
N VAL A 177 -2.96 -3.67 -10.74
CA VAL A 177 -3.03 -2.62 -9.73
C VAL A 177 -3.42 -3.20 -8.39
N LEU A 178 -2.60 -2.92 -7.40
CA LEU A 178 -2.92 -3.16 -6.00
C LEU A 178 -3.33 -1.83 -5.38
N LYS A 179 -4.55 -1.73 -4.87
CA LYS A 179 -5.12 -0.48 -4.38
C LYS A 179 -5.76 -0.62 -3.00
N SER A 180 -6.05 0.49 -2.38
CA SER A 180 -6.91 0.59 -1.20
C SER A 180 -8.24 1.21 -1.61
N ASP A 181 -9.34 0.81 -0.99
CA ASP A 181 -10.60 1.53 -1.13
C ASP A 181 -10.52 2.85 -0.33
N GLU A 182 -9.94 3.87 -0.97
CA GLU A 182 -9.73 5.17 -0.33
C GLU A 182 -11.04 5.87 0.01
N ARG A 183 -12.11 5.62 -0.76
CA ARG A 183 -13.43 6.18 -0.48
C ARG A 183 -14.00 5.62 0.81
N GLN A 184 -14.06 4.30 0.94
CA GLN A 184 -14.55 3.64 2.15
C GLN A 184 -13.65 3.95 3.34
N ALA A 185 -12.34 3.94 3.15
CA ALA A 185 -11.36 4.26 4.18
C ALA A 185 -11.54 5.68 4.74
N TRP A 186 -11.82 6.66 3.88
CA TRP A 186 -12.08 8.05 4.29
C TRP A 186 -13.39 8.18 5.07
N GLN A 187 -14.45 7.52 4.60
CA GLN A 187 -15.75 7.48 5.29
C GLN A 187 -15.64 6.84 6.67
N ASP A 188 -14.92 5.72 6.79
CA ASP A 188 -14.73 5.03 8.08
C ASP A 188 -13.93 5.88 9.07
N GLY A 189 -13.00 6.71 8.58
CA GLY A 189 -12.32 7.70 9.41
C GLY A 189 -13.26 8.76 9.97
N LEU A 190 -14.16 9.31 9.16
CA LEU A 190 -15.19 10.25 9.63
C LEU A 190 -16.16 9.60 10.62
N LYS A 191 -16.59 8.36 10.33
CA LYS A 191 -17.44 7.60 11.23
C LYS A 191 -16.78 7.38 12.59
N TYR A 192 -15.48 7.02 12.60
CA TYR A 192 -14.72 6.87 13.85
C TYR A 192 -14.67 8.18 14.66
N LEU A 193 -14.43 9.33 14.01
CA LEU A 193 -14.47 10.63 14.71
C LEU A 193 -15.85 10.92 15.30
N LYS A 194 -16.93 10.58 14.59
CA LYS A 194 -18.30 10.70 15.11
C LYS A 194 -18.55 9.79 16.30
N GLU A 195 -18.09 8.53 16.24
CA GLU A 195 -18.17 7.58 17.37
C GLU A 195 -17.40 8.09 18.60
N CYS A 196 -16.35 8.91 18.41
CA CYS A 196 -15.63 9.59 19.48
C CYS A 196 -16.33 10.86 19.98
N GLY A 197 -17.53 11.20 19.48
CA GLY A 197 -18.32 12.36 19.90
C GLY A 197 -17.94 13.68 19.22
N MET A 198 -17.17 13.64 18.10
CA MET A 198 -16.81 14.85 17.36
C MET A 198 -17.94 15.30 16.44
N ASN A 199 -18.46 16.51 16.64
CA ASN A 199 -19.56 17.08 15.87
C ASN A 199 -19.07 18.18 14.90
N LYS A 200 -17.91 18.78 15.17
CA LYS A 200 -17.27 19.80 14.35
C LYS A 200 -15.88 19.31 13.92
N VAL A 201 -15.76 18.90 12.67
CA VAL A 201 -14.51 18.35 12.11
C VAL A 201 -13.99 19.24 11.00
N GLY A 202 -12.81 19.80 11.19
CA GLY A 202 -12.06 20.50 10.14
C GLY A 202 -11.32 19.50 9.25
N LEU A 203 -11.33 19.73 7.93
CA LEU A 203 -10.63 18.91 6.98
C LEU A 203 -9.44 19.68 6.39
N ILE A 204 -8.23 19.14 6.47
CA ILE A 204 -7.07 19.66 5.73
C ILE A 204 -6.74 18.67 4.61
N LEU A 205 -7.11 19.04 3.38
CA LEU A 205 -7.06 18.19 2.20
C LEU A 205 -5.92 18.58 1.25
N SER A 206 -5.46 17.63 0.43
CA SER A 206 -4.43 17.89 -0.59
C SER A 206 -5.07 18.28 -1.92
N GLY A 207 -4.92 19.52 -2.35
CA GLY A 207 -5.42 19.99 -3.63
C GLY A 207 -5.03 21.43 -3.91
N SER A 208 -5.14 21.82 -5.19
CA SER A 208 -4.96 23.20 -5.64
C SER A 208 -6.22 23.78 -6.29
N ASN A 209 -7.24 22.97 -6.55
CA ASN A 209 -8.48 23.36 -7.23
C ASN A 209 -9.68 22.62 -6.64
N ASN A 210 -10.83 23.31 -6.55
CA ASN A 210 -12.07 22.79 -6.02
C ASN A 210 -12.68 21.63 -6.83
N ASN A 211 -12.27 21.43 -8.08
CA ASN A 211 -12.86 20.43 -8.99
C ASN A 211 -12.15 19.07 -9.00
N LYS A 212 -11.07 18.92 -8.23
CA LYS A 212 -10.34 17.65 -8.18
C LYS A 212 -10.87 16.74 -7.07
N ARG A 213 -11.01 15.45 -7.38
CA ARG A 213 -11.35 14.46 -6.35
C ARG A 213 -10.16 14.24 -5.40
N ILE A 214 -10.44 14.31 -4.11
CA ILE A 214 -9.48 14.08 -3.02
C ILE A 214 -10.02 12.91 -2.19
N ARG A 215 -9.25 11.85 -2.06
CA ARG A 215 -9.74 10.59 -1.45
C ARG A 215 -11.02 10.06 -2.09
N GLY A 216 -11.16 10.29 -3.41
CA GLY A 216 -12.31 9.86 -4.19
C GLY A 216 -13.53 10.80 -4.13
N PHE A 217 -13.46 11.96 -3.44
CA PHE A 217 -14.56 12.90 -3.24
C PHE A 217 -14.23 14.31 -3.74
N THR A 218 -15.20 15.01 -4.28
CA THR A 218 -15.15 16.46 -4.50
C THR A 218 -15.35 17.20 -3.19
N ILE A 219 -15.13 18.52 -3.17
CA ILE A 219 -15.38 19.33 -1.96
C ILE A 219 -16.83 19.24 -1.51
N ASP A 220 -17.78 19.32 -2.46
CA ASP A 220 -19.21 19.23 -2.14
C ASP A 220 -19.57 17.84 -1.60
N GLU A 221 -18.96 16.78 -2.12
CA GLU A 221 -19.12 15.43 -1.60
C GLU A 221 -18.52 15.28 -0.18
N HIS A 222 -17.41 15.95 0.13
CA HIS A 222 -16.88 16.00 1.51
C HIS A 222 -17.86 16.69 2.46
N LEU A 223 -18.46 17.81 2.04
CA LEU A 223 -19.49 18.48 2.84
C LEU A 223 -20.73 17.59 3.04
N ALA A 224 -21.17 16.89 1.99
CA ALA A 224 -22.26 15.92 2.10
C ALA A 224 -21.94 14.79 3.08
N LEU A 225 -20.69 14.28 3.10
CA LEU A 225 -20.24 13.26 4.05
C LEU A 225 -20.26 13.75 5.50
N LEU A 226 -19.80 14.98 5.77
CA LEU A 226 -19.89 15.57 7.10
C LEU A 226 -21.36 15.62 7.57
N LYS A 227 -22.26 16.12 6.70
CA LYS A 227 -23.70 16.18 6.98
C LYS A 227 -24.33 14.79 7.22
N GLN A 228 -23.98 13.80 6.38
CA GLN A 228 -24.46 12.41 6.52
C GLN A 228 -24.04 11.77 7.87
N ASN A 229 -22.87 12.16 8.39
CA ASN A 229 -22.41 11.72 9.70
C ASN A 229 -22.95 12.60 10.86
N GLY A 230 -23.88 13.53 10.62
CA GLY A 230 -24.41 14.43 11.61
C GLY A 230 -23.37 15.37 12.21
N MET A 231 -22.41 15.79 11.40
CA MET A 231 -21.37 16.77 11.72
C MET A 231 -21.70 18.13 11.11
N LEU A 232 -21.11 19.21 11.65
CA LEU A 232 -21.20 20.53 11.04
C LEU A 232 -20.65 20.47 9.61
N SER A 233 -21.49 20.85 8.64
CA SER A 233 -21.16 20.84 7.22
C SER A 233 -21.13 22.26 6.69
N ASP A 234 -19.99 22.91 6.83
CA ASP A 234 -19.73 24.25 6.31
C ASP A 234 -18.43 24.26 5.52
N LYS A 235 -18.39 25.04 4.43
CA LYS A 235 -17.23 25.14 3.56
C LYS A 235 -16.01 25.72 4.27
N SER A 236 -16.22 26.56 5.28
CA SER A 236 -15.16 27.11 6.13
C SER A 236 -14.42 26.06 6.94
N MET A 237 -14.98 24.85 7.09
CA MET A 237 -14.32 23.70 7.74
C MET A 237 -13.36 22.95 6.82
N ILE A 238 -13.19 23.38 5.57
CA ILE A 238 -12.30 22.69 4.61
C ILE A 238 -11.19 23.62 4.14
N GLU A 239 -9.96 23.23 4.42
CA GLU A 239 -8.74 23.92 3.98
C GLU A 239 -7.98 23.04 2.96
N LEU A 240 -7.32 23.68 1.99
CA LEU A 240 -6.58 23.00 0.93
C LEU A 240 -5.09 23.33 1.01
N VAL A 241 -4.25 22.29 0.95
CA VAL A 241 -2.80 22.43 0.86
C VAL A 241 -2.25 21.69 -0.37
N ASN A 242 -1.25 22.25 -1.03
CA ASN A 242 -0.59 21.58 -2.14
C ASN A 242 0.64 20.82 -1.63
N ILE A 243 0.49 19.51 -1.39
CA ILE A 243 1.56 18.65 -0.88
C ILE A 243 2.68 18.38 -1.91
N LYS A 244 2.43 18.59 -3.21
CA LYS A 244 3.44 18.41 -4.25
C LYS A 244 4.53 19.47 -4.21
N ASN A 245 4.23 20.62 -3.61
CA ASN A 245 5.21 21.66 -3.37
C ASN A 245 5.61 21.64 -1.88
N ALA A 246 6.64 20.86 -1.56
CA ALA A 246 7.15 20.73 -0.18
C ALA A 246 7.67 22.06 0.40
N SER A 247 8.11 23.00 -0.46
CA SER A 247 8.52 24.32 -0.04
C SER A 247 7.35 25.09 0.56
N GLY A 248 7.48 25.48 1.83
CA GLY A 248 6.47 26.23 2.58
C GLY A 248 5.23 25.42 2.98
N LEU A 249 5.25 24.09 2.89
CA LEU A 249 4.11 23.25 3.30
C LEU A 249 3.79 23.42 4.79
N ARG A 250 4.81 23.54 5.63
CA ARG A 250 4.67 23.77 7.07
C ARG A 250 3.90 25.05 7.35
N GLU A 251 4.29 26.16 6.75
CA GLU A 251 3.67 27.47 6.91
C GLU A 251 2.23 27.48 6.40
N LYS A 252 1.98 26.77 5.29
CA LYS A 252 0.64 26.64 4.72
C LYS A 252 -0.28 25.83 5.63
N VAL A 253 0.18 24.71 6.20
CA VAL A 253 -0.61 23.92 7.15
C VAL A 253 -0.86 24.70 8.43
N GLU A 254 0.13 25.46 8.93
CA GLU A 254 -0.04 26.33 10.07
C GLU A 254 -1.10 27.43 9.79
N GLN A 255 -1.12 28.02 8.60
CA GLN A 255 -2.13 28.99 8.21
C GLN A 255 -3.52 28.34 8.11
N CYS A 256 -3.63 27.13 7.53
CA CYS A 256 -4.89 26.40 7.50
C CYS A 256 -5.44 26.14 8.90
N LEU A 257 -4.58 25.71 9.83
CA LEU A 257 -5.01 25.49 11.21
C LEU A 257 -5.46 26.81 11.87
N LYS A 258 -4.74 27.90 11.67
CA LYS A 258 -5.15 29.22 12.17
C LYS A 258 -6.52 29.65 11.65
N ASN A 259 -6.76 29.46 10.34
CA ASN A 259 -8.06 29.79 9.73
C ASN A 259 -9.19 28.97 10.33
N LEU A 260 -8.98 27.67 10.50
CA LEU A 260 -9.98 26.76 11.13
C LEU A 260 -10.26 27.12 12.57
N MET A 261 -9.23 27.42 13.36
CA MET A 261 -9.38 27.76 14.78
C MET A 261 -9.92 29.18 15.00
N ALA A 262 -9.86 30.07 14.00
CA ALA A 262 -10.43 31.41 14.06
C ALA A 262 -11.92 31.49 13.72
N GLN A 263 -12.57 30.36 13.38
CA GLN A 263 -14.01 30.32 13.12
C GLN A 263 -14.82 30.66 14.39
N ALA A 264 -16.01 31.18 14.22
CA ALA A 264 -16.94 31.44 15.35
C ALA A 264 -17.22 30.16 16.14
N GLU A 265 -17.29 29.04 15.45
CA GLU A 265 -17.38 27.69 16.02
C GLU A 265 -16.19 26.85 15.52
N PRO A 266 -15.04 26.87 16.21
CA PRO A 266 -13.85 26.17 15.77
C PRO A 266 -14.07 24.64 15.80
N PRO A 267 -13.34 23.88 14.94
CA PRO A 267 -13.43 22.43 14.93
C PRO A 267 -12.89 21.81 16.23
N GLU A 268 -13.51 20.72 16.65
CA GLU A 268 -13.11 19.88 17.78
C GLU A 268 -12.03 18.86 17.37
N ALA A 269 -11.97 18.56 16.09
CA ALA A 269 -10.99 17.66 15.51
C ALA A 269 -10.55 18.13 14.11
N ILE A 270 -9.31 17.86 13.76
CA ILE A 270 -8.79 17.98 12.38
C ILE A 270 -8.58 16.60 11.80
N TYR A 271 -9.21 16.33 10.66
CA TYR A 271 -8.95 15.14 9.86
C TYR A 271 -8.07 15.50 8.68
N CYS A 272 -6.85 14.99 8.69
CA CYS A 272 -5.83 15.33 7.72
C CYS A 272 -5.82 14.37 6.54
N PHE A 273 -5.55 14.90 5.35
CA PHE A 273 -5.35 14.12 4.12
C PHE A 273 -4.32 12.99 4.28
N SER A 274 -3.29 13.20 5.08
CA SER A 274 -2.26 12.19 5.38
C SER A 274 -1.63 12.41 6.75
N ASP A 275 -0.98 11.39 7.28
CA ASP A 275 -0.18 11.49 8.51
C ASP A 275 0.96 12.52 8.38
N PHE A 276 1.45 12.75 7.16
CA PHE A 276 2.46 13.77 6.91
C PHE A 276 1.91 15.19 7.11
N VAL A 277 0.68 15.46 6.68
CA VAL A 277 -0.02 16.72 6.96
C VAL A 277 -0.33 16.81 8.46
N ALA A 278 -0.76 15.71 9.09
CA ALA A 278 -1.03 15.68 10.53
C ALA A 278 0.20 16.04 11.37
N LEU A 279 1.41 15.62 10.96
CA LEU A 279 2.66 16.04 11.62
C LEU A 279 2.80 17.57 11.67
N TYR A 280 2.51 18.25 10.57
CA TYR A 280 2.57 19.73 10.54
C TYR A 280 1.44 20.36 11.38
N VAL A 281 0.27 19.71 11.47
CA VAL A 281 -0.79 20.15 12.38
C VAL A 281 -0.33 20.07 13.85
N TYR A 282 0.39 19.01 14.24
CA TYR A 282 0.99 18.90 15.58
C TYR A 282 1.95 20.06 15.87
N LEU A 283 2.85 20.36 14.92
CA LEU A 283 3.79 21.46 15.06
C LEU A 283 3.10 22.83 15.15
N ALA A 284 2.04 23.02 14.36
CA ALA A 284 1.23 24.23 14.39
C ALA A 284 0.45 24.36 15.70
N ALA A 285 -0.20 23.30 16.17
CA ALA A 285 -0.92 23.24 17.44
C ALA A 285 0.00 23.60 18.61
N GLN A 286 1.21 23.01 18.65
CA GLN A 286 2.21 23.32 19.68
C GLN A 286 2.57 24.82 19.72
N ARG A 287 2.77 25.46 18.53
CA ARG A 287 3.05 26.90 18.44
C ARG A 287 1.90 27.79 18.85
N MET A 288 0.68 27.31 18.64
CA MET A 288 -0.55 28.01 19.06
C MET A 288 -0.91 27.74 20.52
N GLY A 289 -0.13 26.92 21.24
CA GLY A 289 -0.40 26.55 22.63
C GLY A 289 -1.58 25.58 22.81
N LEU A 290 -2.04 24.93 21.71
CA LEU A 290 -3.12 23.97 21.73
C LEU A 290 -2.61 22.58 22.16
N LYS A 291 -3.27 21.94 23.08
CA LYS A 291 -2.98 20.59 23.55
C LYS A 291 -3.78 19.57 22.75
N ILE A 292 -3.07 18.52 22.30
CA ILE A 292 -3.68 17.37 21.62
C ILE A 292 -3.71 16.21 22.62
N PRO A 293 -4.86 15.57 22.89
CA PRO A 293 -6.17 15.79 22.24
C PRO A 293 -7.10 16.75 23.01
N GLU A 294 -6.67 17.37 24.12
CA GLU A 294 -7.51 18.07 25.08
C GLU A 294 -8.24 19.30 24.47
N ASP A 295 -7.49 20.13 23.71
CA ASP A 295 -8.04 21.32 23.04
C ASP A 295 -8.42 21.01 21.59
N LEU A 296 -7.73 20.06 20.94
CA LEU A 296 -7.93 19.69 19.54
C LEU A 296 -7.55 18.24 19.27
N SER A 297 -8.52 17.44 18.86
CA SER A 297 -8.24 16.09 18.36
C SER A 297 -7.61 16.14 16.96
N VAL A 298 -6.68 15.23 16.65
CA VAL A 298 -6.06 15.14 15.32
C VAL A 298 -6.10 13.70 14.83
N MET A 299 -6.59 13.51 13.59
CA MET A 299 -6.61 12.24 12.91
C MET A 299 -5.88 12.34 11.57
N GLY A 300 -5.05 11.33 11.29
CA GLY A 300 -4.33 11.18 10.04
C GLY A 300 -4.99 10.20 9.07
N PHE A 301 -4.32 10.01 7.94
CA PHE A 301 -4.66 9.03 6.92
C PHE A 301 -3.37 8.47 6.31
N CYS A 302 -3.34 7.25 5.90
CA CYS A 302 -2.28 6.43 5.33
C CYS A 302 -1.65 5.44 6.32
N GLY A 303 -1.51 5.76 7.61
CA GLY A 303 -0.89 4.85 8.59
C GLY A 303 0.62 4.81 8.52
N TYR A 304 1.29 5.97 8.26
CA TYR A 304 2.74 6.02 8.20
C TYR A 304 3.39 5.63 9.53
N PRO A 305 4.54 4.92 9.50
CA PRO A 305 5.18 4.39 10.70
C PRO A 305 5.51 5.44 11.76
N GLY A 306 5.82 6.68 11.36
CA GLY A 306 6.14 7.80 12.24
C GLY A 306 4.97 8.26 13.12
N GLY A 307 3.72 8.04 12.73
CA GLY A 307 2.55 8.50 13.47
C GLY A 307 2.46 7.94 14.90
N LYS A 308 2.94 6.73 15.15
CA LYS A 308 3.01 6.13 16.49
C LYS A 308 4.03 6.76 17.43
N MET A 309 4.98 7.53 16.88
CA MET A 309 6.08 8.16 17.63
C MET A 309 5.74 9.61 18.01
N LEU A 310 4.62 10.16 17.54
CA LEU A 310 4.16 11.47 17.96
C LEU A 310 3.67 11.45 19.41
N SER A 311 3.65 12.60 20.05
CA SER A 311 3.16 12.77 21.41
C SER A 311 2.01 13.78 21.41
N PRO A 312 0.77 13.29 21.64
CA PRO A 312 0.34 11.89 21.78
C PRO A 312 0.45 11.10 20.44
N PRO A 313 0.44 9.74 20.47
CA PRO A 313 0.45 8.94 19.24
C PRO A 313 -0.75 9.21 18.34
N LEU A 314 -0.52 9.39 17.03
CA LEU A 314 -1.52 9.78 16.04
C LEU A 314 -2.51 8.66 15.71
N ALA A 315 -3.80 8.90 15.92
CA ALA A 315 -4.87 8.08 15.35
C ALA A 315 -4.93 8.27 13.84
N THR A 316 -5.10 7.19 13.07
CA THR A 316 -5.03 7.26 11.61
C THR A 316 -5.81 6.13 10.95
N VAL A 317 -6.25 6.35 9.73
CA VAL A 317 -6.65 5.28 8.82
C VAL A 317 -5.39 4.64 8.27
N ASP A 318 -5.14 3.39 8.63
CA ASP A 318 -3.98 2.62 8.18
C ASP A 318 -4.32 1.85 6.90
N CYS A 319 -3.62 2.16 5.81
CA CYS A 319 -3.75 1.51 4.52
C CYS A 319 -2.98 0.19 4.40
N ASP A 320 -2.47 -0.34 5.50
CA ASP A 320 -1.77 -1.62 5.65
C ASP A 320 -0.65 -1.85 4.62
N TYR A 321 0.36 -0.98 4.63
CA TYR A 321 1.52 -1.08 3.73
C TYR A 321 2.28 -2.40 3.87
N ALA A 322 2.23 -3.01 5.07
CA ALA A 322 2.86 -4.32 5.28
C ALA A 322 2.13 -5.42 4.50
N ALA A 323 0.80 -5.43 4.54
CA ALA A 323 0.00 -6.34 3.72
C ALA A 323 0.20 -6.05 2.23
N ALA A 324 0.18 -4.77 1.82
CA ALA A 324 0.36 -4.38 0.42
C ALA A 324 1.70 -4.85 -0.15
N GLY A 325 2.80 -4.64 0.57
CA GLY A 325 4.13 -5.10 0.13
C GLY A 325 4.22 -6.62 0.01
N LYS A 326 3.74 -7.36 1.00
CA LYS A 326 3.72 -8.83 0.97
C LYS A 326 2.86 -9.37 -0.17
N THR A 327 1.64 -8.84 -0.32
CA THR A 327 0.72 -9.25 -1.40
C THR A 327 1.31 -8.94 -2.76
N ALA A 328 1.98 -7.80 -2.96
CA ALA A 328 2.63 -7.46 -4.22
C ALA A 328 3.71 -8.49 -4.61
N ALA A 329 4.55 -8.93 -3.67
CA ALA A 329 5.56 -9.96 -3.93
C ALA A 329 4.90 -11.31 -4.29
N GLU A 330 3.86 -11.71 -3.55
CA GLU A 330 3.12 -12.95 -3.80
C GLU A 330 2.39 -12.94 -5.15
N MET A 331 1.83 -11.79 -5.55
CA MET A 331 1.20 -11.62 -6.86
C MET A 331 2.22 -11.78 -7.99
N LEU A 332 3.37 -11.10 -7.92
CA LEU A 332 4.42 -11.22 -8.94
C LEU A 332 5.00 -12.64 -9.02
N CYS A 333 4.94 -13.41 -7.95
CA CYS A 333 5.29 -14.84 -7.98
C CYS A 333 4.24 -15.73 -8.67
N ASN A 334 3.00 -15.27 -8.79
CA ASN A 334 1.88 -16.05 -9.33
C ASN A 334 1.10 -15.26 -10.39
N PRO A 335 1.75 -14.81 -11.49
CA PRO A 335 1.15 -13.94 -12.49
C PRO A 335 -0.02 -14.59 -13.24
N GLU A 336 -0.08 -15.90 -13.32
CA GLU A 336 -1.16 -16.66 -13.94
C GLU A 336 -2.50 -16.42 -13.24
N LYS A 337 -2.51 -16.05 -11.97
CA LYS A 337 -3.73 -15.80 -11.20
C LYS A 337 -4.37 -14.44 -11.47
N TRP A 338 -3.64 -13.50 -12.10
CA TRP A 338 -4.11 -12.13 -12.26
C TRP A 338 -3.66 -11.42 -13.54
N TYR A 339 -2.51 -11.77 -14.14
CA TYR A 339 -1.96 -11.09 -15.31
C TYR A 339 -2.30 -11.83 -16.61
N PHE A 340 -2.13 -13.16 -16.61
CA PHE A 340 -2.39 -14.02 -17.77
C PHE A 340 -3.80 -14.67 -17.74
N ASN A 341 -4.75 -14.08 -17.00
CA ASN A 341 -6.09 -14.62 -16.86
C ASN A 341 -6.96 -14.21 -18.05
N GLU A 342 -7.80 -15.11 -18.56
CA GLU A 342 -8.76 -14.86 -19.66
C GLU A 342 -9.76 -13.76 -19.33
N ASP A 343 -10.12 -13.60 -18.06
CA ASP A 343 -11.01 -12.54 -17.55
C ASP A 343 -10.38 -11.12 -17.56
N GLY A 344 -9.11 -10.99 -17.98
CA GLY A 344 -8.35 -9.76 -17.94
C GLY A 344 -7.70 -9.46 -16.58
N ILE A 345 -6.98 -8.34 -16.54
CA ILE A 345 -6.24 -7.92 -15.34
C ILE A 345 -7.22 -7.49 -14.24
N LYS A 346 -7.10 -8.12 -13.08
CA LYS A 346 -7.94 -7.82 -11.90
C LYS A 346 -7.26 -6.82 -10.99
N ASP A 347 -8.05 -5.86 -10.50
CA ASP A 347 -7.64 -4.98 -9.40
C ASP A 347 -7.75 -5.72 -8.07
N PHE A 348 -6.75 -5.54 -7.21
CA PHE A 348 -6.73 -6.12 -5.87
C PHE A 348 -6.84 -5.02 -4.83
N ILE A 349 -7.69 -5.22 -3.83
CA ILE A 349 -7.93 -4.25 -2.77
C ILE A 349 -7.30 -4.75 -1.48
N ILE A 350 -6.43 -3.94 -0.87
CA ILE A 350 -5.92 -4.14 0.48
C ILE A 350 -6.88 -3.45 1.45
N PRO A 351 -7.45 -4.19 2.42
CA PRO A 351 -8.33 -3.61 3.41
C PRO A 351 -7.56 -2.62 4.32
N HIS A 352 -8.23 -1.51 4.64
CA HIS A 352 -7.74 -0.55 5.62
C HIS A 352 -8.15 -0.94 7.06
N LYS A 353 -7.53 -0.26 8.05
CA LYS A 353 -7.85 -0.41 9.47
C LYS A 353 -7.81 0.96 10.16
N ILE A 354 -8.69 1.19 11.12
CA ILE A 354 -8.59 2.37 11.98
C ILE A 354 -7.62 2.08 13.13
N LYS A 355 -6.52 2.80 13.19
CA LYS A 355 -5.59 2.79 14.32
C LYS A 355 -6.05 3.83 15.34
N LYS A 356 -6.83 3.38 16.31
CA LYS A 356 -7.31 4.19 17.43
C LYS A 356 -6.12 4.49 18.35
N ARG A 357 -5.81 5.78 18.56
CA ARG A 357 -4.68 6.23 19.39
C ARG A 357 -5.06 7.51 20.14
N ALA A 358 -4.15 7.98 21.01
CA ALA A 358 -4.43 9.04 21.97
C ALA A 358 -4.60 10.45 21.38
N SER A 359 -4.36 10.68 20.08
CA SER A 359 -4.57 12.00 19.44
C SER A 359 -6.04 12.35 19.20
N VAL A 360 -6.96 11.43 19.43
CA VAL A 360 -8.40 11.67 19.34
C VAL A 360 -9.02 11.39 20.70
N ALA A 361 -9.61 12.41 21.30
CA ALA A 361 -10.34 12.30 22.56
C ALA A 361 -11.66 11.54 22.35
N VAL A 362 -12.06 10.75 23.33
CA VAL A 362 -13.40 10.15 23.36
C VAL A 362 -14.25 10.99 24.33
N LYS A 363 -15.23 11.71 23.79
CA LYS A 363 -16.20 12.45 24.59
C LYS A 363 -17.22 11.46 25.15
N LYS A 364 -17.34 11.42 26.46
CA LYS A 364 -18.45 10.68 27.10
C LYS A 364 -19.76 11.39 26.73
N GLU A 365 -20.75 10.64 26.29
CA GLU A 365 -22.14 11.15 26.26
C GLU A 365 -22.49 11.62 27.65
N MET A 366 -22.82 12.91 27.80
CA MET A 366 -23.38 13.47 29.03
C MET A 366 -24.84 13.08 29.16
#